data_5640689494e73010b42fefa4403ab23b
#
_entry.id   5640689494e73010b42fefa4403ab23b
#
_cell.length_a   1.000
_cell.length_b   1.000
_cell.length_c   1.000
_cell.angle_alpha   90.00
_cell.angle_beta   90.00
_cell.angle_gamma   90.00
#
_symmetry.space_group_name_H-M   'P 1'
#
loop_
_entity.id
_entity.type
_entity.pdbx_description
1 polymer ?
#
loop_
_entity_poly.entity_id
_entity_poly.type
_entity_poly.pdbx_seq_one_letter_code
_entity_poly.pdbx_strand_id
1 'polypeptide(L)'
;LRTTIEELGDIELRLARKIRWRLHRPLESLDHWREGLELWLGGESGEADFSDKLHFEAEFTRRRHPLLLLKYLLPQEWLGDVYFPSLQSAALVSATSKIRDSFKPMRGYLGLDILAEDKQERAGRIVEEFSGPTTFSTDAAIYCVSEDAVPYAYRGPDHDAWLEYIENYFFYLGERTRGRVLGLFTNSALVKRIGERLSPKFRAIGLQLLWQGMPGLSKEEVMRTFKANHESILLGVDTFWYGVDFPGTTCEHIVIAKLPYGAPDRYMYAQQARLGYGIQRNTIYLPKALAMFRQGCGRLLRSEDDRGSITILDKRVLDGQHANFLEELPGGIDEWDKPNIVRASTDECLQHIFKHMGLKADVERRGLGSSFT
;
A
#
# COMPACT_ATOMS: atom_id res chain seq x y z
N LEU A 1 27.35 -32.00 8.45
CA LEU A 1 27.08 -31.20 7.23
C LEU A 1 28.12 -30.09 7.08
N ARG A 2 28.37 -29.26 8.12
CA ARG A 2 29.38 -28.18 8.08
C ARG A 2 30.76 -28.71 7.85
N THR A 3 31.18 -29.73 8.62
CA THR A 3 32.46 -30.45 8.48
C THR A 3 32.63 -31.04 7.07
N THR A 4 31.58 -31.67 6.55
CA THR A 4 31.58 -32.26 5.19
C THR A 4 31.71 -31.20 4.09
N ILE A 5 31.24 -29.99 4.31
CA ILE A 5 31.34 -28.88 3.33
C ILE A 5 32.75 -28.25 3.38
N GLU A 6 33.33 -28.16 4.57
CA GLU A 6 34.73 -27.72 4.73
C GLU A 6 35.70 -28.70 4.05
N GLU A 7 35.48 -30.00 4.24
CA GLU A 7 36.25 -31.07 3.55
C GLU A 7 36.08 -31.01 2.02
N LEU A 8 34.86 -30.70 1.51
CA LEU A 8 34.61 -30.47 0.09
C LEU A 8 35.27 -29.20 -0.45
N GLY A 9 35.62 -28.24 0.42
CA GLY A 9 36.33 -27.02 0.07
C GLY A 9 37.74 -27.23 -0.44
N ASP A 10 38.38 -28.32 0.00
CA ASP A 10 39.74 -28.68 -0.36
C ASP A 10 39.85 -29.52 -1.67
N ILE A 11 38.70 -29.91 -2.22
CA ILE A 11 38.63 -30.66 -3.48
C ILE A 11 38.47 -29.70 -4.66
N GLU A 12 39.52 -29.56 -5.49
CA GLU A 12 39.56 -28.70 -6.69
C GLU A 12 38.65 -29.15 -7.86
N LEU A 13 37.52 -29.78 -7.61
CA LEU A 13 36.60 -30.23 -8.64
C LEU A 13 35.52 -29.20 -8.92
N ARG A 14 35.21 -28.93 -10.20
CA ARG A 14 34.06 -28.08 -10.63
C ARG A 14 32.74 -28.52 -10.00
N LEU A 15 32.61 -29.81 -9.70
CA LEU A 15 31.43 -30.40 -9.05
C LEU A 15 31.35 -29.98 -7.58
N ALA A 16 32.46 -29.94 -6.85
CA ALA A 16 32.53 -29.53 -5.46
C ALA A 16 32.13 -28.04 -5.28
N ARG A 17 32.56 -27.16 -6.20
CA ARG A 17 32.13 -25.75 -6.20
C ARG A 17 30.61 -25.60 -6.38
N LYS A 18 29.99 -26.39 -7.28
CA LYS A 18 28.57 -26.37 -7.55
C LYS A 18 27.74 -26.93 -6.38
N ILE A 19 28.24 -27.94 -5.70
CA ILE A 19 27.64 -28.54 -4.50
C ILE A 19 27.77 -27.56 -3.33
N ARG A 20 28.96 -26.97 -3.12
CA ARG A 20 29.19 -25.95 -2.09
C ARG A 20 28.24 -24.76 -2.23
N TRP A 21 28.08 -24.23 -3.45
CA TRP A 21 27.13 -23.13 -3.71
C TRP A 21 25.67 -23.51 -3.45
N ARG A 22 25.29 -24.76 -3.80
CA ARG A 22 23.90 -25.24 -3.55
C ARG A 22 23.60 -25.48 -2.06
N LEU A 23 24.62 -25.79 -1.27
CA LEU A 23 24.46 -26.06 0.16
C LEU A 23 24.71 -24.81 1.03
N HIS A 24 25.39 -23.79 0.51
CA HIS A 24 25.69 -22.56 1.25
C HIS A 24 24.42 -21.86 1.75
N ARG A 25 23.46 -21.60 0.85
CA ARG A 25 22.17 -20.97 1.23
C ARG A 25 21.36 -21.75 2.27
N PRO A 26 21.18 -23.08 2.13
CA PRO A 26 20.50 -23.86 3.18
C PRO A 26 21.22 -23.81 4.53
N LEU A 27 22.55 -23.75 4.55
CA LEU A 27 23.32 -23.67 5.79
C LEU A 27 23.22 -22.30 6.45
N GLU A 28 23.37 -21.23 5.68
CA GLU A 28 23.11 -19.87 6.15
C GLU A 28 21.67 -19.77 6.73
N SER A 29 20.70 -20.36 6.04
CA SER A 29 19.33 -20.41 6.54
C SER A 29 19.23 -21.16 7.86
N LEU A 30 19.94 -22.28 8.04
CA LEU A 30 19.95 -23.04 9.29
C LEU A 30 20.63 -22.27 10.43
N ASP A 31 21.71 -21.56 10.15
CA ASP A 31 22.37 -20.70 11.14
C ASP A 31 21.45 -19.56 11.57
N HIS A 32 20.80 -18.87 10.64
CA HIS A 32 19.78 -17.85 10.95
C HIS A 32 18.58 -18.42 11.74
N TRP A 33 18.14 -19.64 11.41
CA TRP A 33 17.09 -20.33 12.16
C TRP A 33 17.53 -20.65 13.59
N ARG A 34 18.77 -21.09 13.78
CA ARG A 34 19.31 -21.37 15.10
C ARG A 34 19.40 -20.09 15.92
N GLU A 35 19.98 -19.03 15.36
CA GLU A 35 20.09 -17.72 16.03
C GLU A 35 18.71 -17.15 16.38
N GLY A 36 17.75 -17.24 15.44
CA GLY A 36 16.37 -16.82 15.67
C GLY A 36 15.69 -17.62 16.79
N LEU A 37 15.93 -18.94 16.86
CA LEU A 37 15.38 -19.80 17.91
C LEU A 37 16.03 -19.51 19.27
N GLU A 38 17.35 -19.31 19.31
CA GLU A 38 18.08 -18.94 20.52
C GLU A 38 17.57 -17.60 21.07
N LEU A 39 17.38 -16.60 20.20
CA LEU A 39 16.76 -15.33 20.57
C LEU A 39 15.31 -15.49 21.07
N TRP A 40 14.53 -16.35 20.42
CA TRP A 40 13.13 -16.60 20.76
C TRP A 40 13.01 -17.29 22.13
N LEU A 41 13.82 -18.33 22.37
CA LEU A 41 13.89 -19.04 23.65
C LEU A 41 14.46 -18.17 24.77
N GLY A 42 15.48 -17.38 24.48
CA GLY A 42 16.06 -16.43 25.44
C GLY A 42 15.10 -15.32 25.83
N GLY A 43 14.26 -14.85 24.90
CA GLY A 43 13.21 -13.88 25.16
C GLY A 43 12.09 -14.39 26.06
N GLU A 44 11.72 -15.67 25.97
CA GLU A 44 10.75 -16.31 26.87
C GLU A 44 11.31 -16.55 28.27
N SER A 45 12.62 -16.81 28.40
CA SER A 45 13.27 -17.03 29.72
C SER A 45 13.55 -15.75 30.48
N GLY A 46 13.36 -14.56 29.86
CA GLY A 46 13.63 -13.26 30.50
C GLY A 46 15.12 -12.94 30.71
N GLU A 47 16.03 -13.80 30.23
CA GLU A 47 17.48 -13.62 30.40
C GLU A 47 18.11 -12.72 29.33
N ALA A 48 17.39 -12.41 28.25
CA ALA A 48 17.90 -11.53 27.20
C ALA A 48 17.30 -10.13 27.33
N ASP A 49 18.15 -9.12 27.36
CA ASP A 49 17.83 -7.67 27.32
C ASP A 49 17.12 -7.24 26.02
N PHE A 50 16.64 -8.22 25.25
CA PHE A 50 15.96 -8.04 23.97
C PHE A 50 14.44 -8.23 24.04
N SER A 51 13.87 -8.68 25.15
CA SER A 51 12.45 -9.02 25.26
C SER A 51 11.52 -7.84 25.00
N ASP A 52 11.92 -6.63 25.36
CA ASP A 52 11.15 -5.41 25.14
C ASP A 52 11.42 -4.74 23.77
N LYS A 53 12.39 -5.21 23.01
CA LYS A 53 12.71 -4.69 21.67
C LYS A 53 12.13 -5.55 20.54
N LEU A 54 11.81 -6.81 20.83
CA LEU A 54 11.39 -7.80 19.85
C LEU A 54 9.95 -8.26 20.05
N HIS A 55 9.28 -8.50 18.97
CA HIS A 55 7.96 -9.14 18.93
C HIS A 55 8.09 -10.55 18.35
N PHE A 56 7.59 -11.51 19.09
CA PHE A 56 7.58 -12.92 18.72
C PHE A 56 6.18 -13.34 18.31
N GLU A 57 6.07 -14.01 17.17
CA GLU A 57 4.79 -14.50 16.68
C GLU A 57 4.99 -15.89 16.05
N ALA A 58 4.11 -16.82 16.38
CA ALA A 58 4.05 -18.12 15.74
C ALA A 58 2.79 -18.24 14.90
N GLU A 59 2.94 -18.58 13.65
CA GLU A 59 1.85 -18.75 12.70
C GLU A 59 1.97 -20.08 11.96
N PHE A 60 0.92 -20.46 11.25
CA PHE A 60 0.96 -21.56 10.32
C PHE A 60 0.74 -21.07 8.89
N THR A 61 1.61 -21.48 7.98
CA THR A 61 1.39 -21.25 6.55
C THR A 61 0.12 -21.96 6.07
N ARG A 62 -0.38 -21.60 4.89
CA ARG A 62 -1.52 -22.30 4.26
C ARG A 62 -1.29 -23.82 4.12
N ARG A 63 -0.04 -24.28 4.03
CA ARG A 63 0.35 -25.69 4.00
C ARG A 63 0.58 -26.29 5.39
N ARG A 64 0.18 -25.58 6.46
CA ARG A 64 0.35 -25.96 7.87
C ARG A 64 1.81 -26.13 8.31
N HIS A 65 2.75 -25.51 7.63
CA HIS A 65 4.11 -25.41 8.15
C HIS A 65 4.17 -24.32 9.23
N PRO A 66 4.85 -24.58 10.36
CA PRO A 66 5.04 -23.55 11.37
C PRO A 66 5.92 -22.43 10.80
N LEU A 67 5.56 -21.21 11.12
CA LEU A 67 6.29 -19.99 10.79
C LEU A 67 6.53 -19.24 12.09
N LEU A 68 7.79 -19.13 12.48
CA LEU A 68 8.21 -18.29 13.60
C LEU A 68 8.64 -16.93 13.06
N LEU A 69 8.02 -15.89 13.56
CA LEU A 69 8.29 -14.51 13.17
C LEU A 69 8.96 -13.78 14.33
N LEU A 70 10.09 -13.18 14.02
CA LEU A 70 10.82 -12.32 14.93
C LEU A 70 10.92 -10.93 14.28
N LYS A 71 10.37 -9.92 14.95
CA LYS A 71 10.31 -8.56 14.42
C LYS A 71 10.80 -7.58 15.48
N TYR A 72 11.63 -6.61 15.10
CA TYR A 72 11.86 -5.46 15.98
C TYR A 72 10.56 -4.70 16.19
N LEU A 73 10.20 -4.39 17.42
CA LEU A 73 9.03 -3.56 17.74
C LEU A 73 9.18 -2.16 17.13
N LEU A 74 10.38 -1.62 17.25
CA LEU A 74 10.75 -0.31 16.73
C LEU A 74 11.97 -0.46 15.80
N PRO A 75 11.79 -0.87 14.53
CA PRO A 75 12.90 -1.08 13.59
C PRO A 75 13.78 0.15 13.42
N GLN A 76 13.20 1.35 13.59
CA GLN A 76 13.91 2.63 13.50
C GLN A 76 15.02 2.77 14.55
N GLU A 77 14.87 2.18 15.73
CA GLU A 77 15.92 2.18 16.76
C GLU A 77 17.16 1.42 16.25
N TRP A 78 16.95 0.22 15.72
CA TRP A 78 18.05 -0.58 15.17
C TRP A 78 18.64 0.06 13.90
N LEU A 79 17.81 0.61 13.02
CA LEU A 79 18.26 1.30 11.81
C LEU A 79 19.14 2.50 12.16
N GLY A 80 18.72 3.33 13.12
CA GLY A 80 19.45 4.53 13.55
C GLY A 80 20.70 4.23 14.35
N ASP A 81 20.65 3.26 15.27
CA ASP A 81 21.75 2.98 16.19
C ASP A 81 22.82 2.02 15.63
N VAL A 82 22.43 1.12 14.72
CA VAL A 82 23.30 0.05 14.24
C VAL A 82 23.51 0.09 12.74
N TYR A 83 22.42 0.09 11.96
CA TYR A 83 22.50 -0.09 10.51
C TYR A 83 23.13 1.11 9.81
N PHE A 84 22.51 2.28 9.89
CA PHE A 84 23.04 3.47 9.23
C PHE A 84 24.43 3.87 9.72
N PRO A 85 24.77 3.75 11.01
CA PRO A 85 26.14 3.99 11.48
C PRO A 85 27.20 3.04 10.88
N SER A 86 26.82 1.84 10.44
CA SER A 86 27.73 0.90 9.81
C SER A 86 28.07 1.21 8.34
N LEU A 87 27.26 2.08 7.69
CA LEU A 87 27.43 2.43 6.28
C LEU A 87 28.39 3.62 6.10
N GLN A 88 29.13 3.66 5.01
CA GLN A 88 29.91 4.83 4.62
C GLN A 88 29.02 5.96 4.09
N SER A 89 28.03 5.61 3.29
CA SER A 89 27.01 6.52 2.76
C SER A 89 25.74 5.76 2.40
N ALA A 90 24.62 6.45 2.36
CA ALA A 90 23.36 5.90 1.90
C ALA A 90 22.58 6.96 1.12
N ALA A 91 21.97 6.56 0.01
CA ALA A 91 21.01 7.37 -0.75
C ALA A 91 19.64 6.66 -0.74
N LEU A 92 18.64 7.34 -0.22
CA LEU A 92 17.26 6.85 -0.14
C LEU A 92 16.43 7.61 -1.17
N VAL A 93 15.96 6.91 -2.18
CA VAL A 93 15.22 7.52 -3.30
C VAL A 93 13.81 6.95 -3.35
N SER A 94 12.81 7.83 -3.33
CA SER A 94 11.40 7.44 -3.47
C SER A 94 10.57 8.62 -3.97
N ALA A 95 9.55 8.34 -4.76
CA ALA A 95 8.55 9.33 -5.16
C ALA A 95 7.64 9.78 -4.01
N THR A 96 7.65 9.06 -2.87
CA THR A 96 6.75 9.27 -1.73
C THR A 96 7.50 9.41 -0.41
N SER A 97 8.73 9.94 -0.44
CA SER A 97 9.54 10.16 0.77
C SER A 97 8.99 11.28 1.65
N LYS A 98 8.29 12.25 1.07
CA LYS A 98 7.60 13.31 1.81
C LYS A 98 6.18 12.88 2.20
N ILE A 99 5.77 13.25 3.38
CA ILE A 99 4.39 13.17 3.88
C ILE A 99 4.06 14.58 4.39
N ARG A 100 2.95 15.17 3.93
CA ARG A 100 2.58 16.55 4.21
C ARG A 100 3.73 17.52 3.90
N ASP A 101 4.31 17.36 2.74
CA ASP A 101 5.46 18.13 2.25
C ASP A 101 6.71 18.14 3.16
N SER A 102 6.81 17.16 4.06
CA SER A 102 7.92 17.02 5.01
C SER A 102 8.57 15.64 4.94
N PHE A 103 9.90 15.60 5.03
CA PHE A 103 10.66 14.36 5.20
C PHE A 103 10.66 13.84 6.65
N LYS A 104 10.26 14.65 7.61
CA LYS A 104 10.30 14.30 9.04
C LYS A 104 9.65 12.96 9.38
N PRO A 105 8.45 12.59 8.85
CA PRO A 105 7.88 11.29 9.13
C PRO A 105 8.73 10.13 8.60
N MET A 106 9.35 10.28 7.43
CA MET A 106 10.24 9.27 6.85
C MET A 106 11.54 9.17 7.63
N ARG A 107 12.13 10.27 8.05
CA ARG A 107 13.32 10.30 8.92
C ARG A 107 13.07 9.56 10.22
N GLY A 108 11.94 9.85 10.89
CA GLY A 108 11.54 9.15 12.11
C GLY A 108 11.33 7.65 11.89
N TYR A 109 10.68 7.27 10.81
CA TYR A 109 10.45 5.87 10.45
C TYR A 109 11.75 5.10 10.16
N LEU A 110 12.75 5.77 9.62
CA LEU A 110 14.07 5.20 9.30
C LEU A 110 15.07 5.32 10.47
N GLY A 111 14.70 5.97 11.56
CA GLY A 111 15.59 6.19 12.70
C GLY A 111 16.68 7.23 12.46
N LEU A 112 16.56 8.05 11.41
CA LEU A 112 17.53 9.10 11.12
C LEU A 112 17.46 10.26 12.13
N ASP A 113 16.30 10.47 12.77
CA ASP A 113 16.13 11.46 13.84
C ASP A 113 16.70 10.99 15.19
N ILE A 114 16.94 9.68 15.36
CA ILE A 114 17.60 9.10 16.54
C ILE A 114 19.09 9.43 16.54
N LEU A 115 19.66 9.69 15.38
CA LEU A 115 20.97 10.32 15.26
C LEU A 115 20.81 11.77 15.73
N ALA A 116 20.74 11.96 17.05
CA ALA A 116 20.73 13.29 17.65
C ALA A 116 21.86 14.14 17.06
N GLU A 117 21.64 15.46 16.97
CA GLU A 117 22.60 16.38 16.35
C GLU A 117 24.03 16.17 16.88
N ASP A 118 24.18 15.89 18.19
CA ASP A 118 25.44 15.55 18.83
C ASP A 118 26.06 14.22 18.33
N LYS A 119 25.27 13.23 17.98
CA LYS A 119 25.74 11.96 17.40
C LYS A 119 26.06 12.10 15.91
N GLN A 120 25.33 12.95 15.20
CA GLN A 120 25.63 13.27 13.80
C GLN A 120 26.97 14.01 13.68
N GLU A 121 27.20 15.02 14.53
CA GLU A 121 28.48 15.74 14.59
C GLU A 121 29.65 14.82 14.97
N ARG A 122 29.48 13.95 15.98
CA ARG A 122 30.53 12.99 16.38
C ARG A 122 30.85 11.95 15.31
N ALA A 123 29.86 11.58 14.47
CA ALA A 123 30.04 10.63 13.39
C ALA A 123 30.49 11.29 12.08
N GLY A 124 30.56 12.63 12.01
CA GLY A 124 30.85 13.37 10.79
C GLY A 124 29.80 13.14 9.69
N ARG A 125 28.54 12.87 10.06
CA ARG A 125 27.49 12.51 9.12
C ARG A 125 26.59 13.69 8.85
N ILE A 126 26.31 13.90 7.58
CA ILE A 126 25.39 14.91 7.06
C ILE A 126 24.15 14.17 6.55
N VAL A 127 22.96 14.60 6.98
CA VAL A 127 21.68 14.17 6.42
C VAL A 127 21.14 15.30 5.57
N GLU A 128 21.14 15.09 4.26
CA GLU A 128 20.60 16.05 3.29
C GLU A 128 19.26 15.56 2.76
N GLU A 129 18.35 16.50 2.53
CA GLU A 129 17.03 16.24 2.00
C GLU A 129 16.89 16.99 0.66
N PHE A 130 16.52 16.24 -0.37
CA PHE A 130 16.30 16.82 -1.70
C PHE A 130 14.91 16.42 -2.23
N SER A 131 14.18 17.39 -2.76
CA SER A 131 12.92 17.16 -3.46
C SER A 131 12.99 17.80 -4.84
N GLY A 132 12.92 16.97 -5.87
CA GLY A 132 12.78 17.45 -7.24
C GLY A 132 11.41 18.08 -7.51
N PRO A 133 11.27 18.89 -8.57
CA PRO A 133 9.99 19.42 -9.00
C PRO A 133 9.06 18.27 -9.46
N THR A 134 7.76 18.52 -9.41
CA THR A 134 6.77 17.63 -10.02
C THR A 134 6.96 17.64 -11.54
N THR A 135 7.09 16.47 -12.15
CA THR A 135 7.35 16.32 -13.58
C THR A 135 6.08 16.45 -14.43
N PHE A 136 4.90 16.24 -13.83
CA PHE A 136 3.63 16.20 -14.56
C PHE A 136 2.66 17.24 -14.01
N SER A 137 1.83 17.79 -14.90
CA SER A 137 0.75 18.67 -14.48
C SER A 137 -0.32 17.91 -13.73
N THR A 138 -0.69 18.39 -12.54
CA THR A 138 -1.80 17.84 -11.76
C THR A 138 -3.16 18.10 -12.42
N ASP A 139 -3.24 19.05 -13.35
CA ASP A 139 -4.46 19.44 -14.07
C ASP A 139 -4.90 18.36 -15.10
N ALA A 140 -4.02 17.42 -15.43
CA ALA A 140 -4.32 16.28 -16.29
C ALA A 140 -5.28 15.27 -15.62
N ALA A 141 -5.47 15.35 -14.30
CA ALA A 141 -6.39 14.50 -13.56
C ALA A 141 -7.48 15.30 -12.85
N ILE A 142 -8.66 14.66 -12.70
CA ILE A 142 -9.70 15.15 -11.81
C ILE A 142 -9.73 14.33 -10.53
N TYR A 143 -9.83 15.00 -9.39
CA TYR A 143 -9.83 14.40 -8.07
C TYR A 143 -11.22 14.56 -7.44
N CYS A 144 -11.90 13.46 -7.22
CA CYS A 144 -13.27 13.45 -6.72
C CYS A 144 -13.36 12.87 -5.31
N VAL A 145 -14.01 13.59 -4.42
CA VAL A 145 -14.34 13.14 -3.06
C VAL A 145 -15.85 13.10 -2.92
N SER A 146 -16.39 11.89 -2.76
CA SER A 146 -17.85 11.69 -2.62
C SER A 146 -18.30 12.04 -1.21
N GLU A 147 -19.16 13.08 -1.09
CA GLU A 147 -19.68 13.56 0.20
C GLU A 147 -20.83 12.70 0.74
N ASP A 148 -21.57 12.05 -0.15
CA ASP A 148 -22.68 11.15 0.16
C ASP A 148 -22.32 9.67 0.10
N ALA A 149 -21.01 9.35 0.04
CA ALA A 149 -20.53 7.97 0.06
C ALA A 149 -21.09 7.22 1.28
N VAL A 150 -21.57 6.00 1.04
CA VAL A 150 -22.07 5.14 2.13
C VAL A 150 -20.92 4.80 3.07
N PRO A 151 -21.09 5.01 4.39
CA PRO A 151 -20.02 4.72 5.34
C PRO A 151 -19.64 3.25 5.34
N TYR A 152 -18.33 2.99 5.40
CA TYR A 152 -17.87 1.62 5.58
C TYR A 152 -18.31 1.08 6.94
N ALA A 153 -19.01 -0.05 6.92
CA ALA A 153 -19.31 -0.85 8.10
C ALA A 153 -18.69 -2.25 7.98
N TYR A 154 -18.27 -2.82 9.08
CA TYR A 154 -17.59 -4.13 9.08
C TYR A 154 -18.58 -5.30 8.99
N ARG A 155 -19.80 -5.14 9.50
CA ARG A 155 -20.85 -6.18 9.59
C ARG A 155 -22.25 -5.58 9.51
N GLY A 156 -23.22 -6.44 9.29
CA GLY A 156 -24.64 -6.10 9.36
C GLY A 156 -25.17 -5.42 8.11
N PRO A 157 -26.40 -4.89 8.17
CA PRO A 157 -27.06 -4.26 7.03
C PRO A 157 -26.28 -3.10 6.41
N ASP A 158 -25.61 -2.31 7.23
CA ASP A 158 -24.78 -1.19 6.76
C ASP A 158 -23.57 -1.67 5.95
N HIS A 159 -23.04 -2.89 6.25
CA HIS A 159 -21.99 -3.49 5.43
C HIS A 159 -22.51 -3.90 4.05
N ASP A 160 -23.71 -4.47 3.98
CA ASP A 160 -24.32 -4.86 2.72
C ASP A 160 -24.70 -3.63 1.88
N ALA A 161 -25.19 -2.57 2.50
CA ALA A 161 -25.44 -1.28 1.86
C ALA A 161 -24.15 -0.67 1.29
N TRP A 162 -23.07 -0.69 2.07
CA TRP A 162 -21.76 -0.22 1.59
C TRP A 162 -21.25 -1.08 0.41
N LEU A 163 -21.39 -2.41 0.46
CA LEU A 163 -21.01 -3.28 -0.65
C LEU A 163 -21.80 -2.98 -1.91
N GLU A 164 -23.11 -2.82 -1.80
CA GLU A 164 -23.96 -2.49 -2.93
C GLU A 164 -23.60 -1.14 -3.55
N TYR A 165 -23.35 -0.13 -2.72
CA TYR A 165 -22.88 1.18 -3.17
C TYR A 165 -21.57 1.06 -3.96
N ILE A 166 -20.58 0.36 -3.44
CA ILE A 166 -19.28 0.16 -4.11
C ILE A 166 -19.46 -0.62 -5.43
N GLU A 167 -20.25 -1.69 -5.42
CA GLU A 167 -20.53 -2.47 -6.62
C GLU A 167 -21.20 -1.65 -7.72
N ASN A 168 -22.20 -0.87 -7.35
CA ASN A 168 -22.93 0.02 -8.29
C ASN A 168 -22.01 1.10 -8.85
N TYR A 169 -21.14 1.69 -8.02
CA TYR A 169 -20.18 2.67 -8.46
C TYR A 169 -19.21 2.09 -9.49
N PHE A 170 -18.57 0.94 -9.19
CA PHE A 170 -17.64 0.29 -10.11
C PHE A 170 -18.32 -0.13 -11.41
N PHE A 171 -19.53 -0.69 -11.32
CA PHE A 171 -20.27 -1.10 -12.50
C PHE A 171 -20.58 0.09 -13.41
N TYR A 172 -21.13 1.16 -12.84
CA TYR A 172 -21.50 2.35 -13.60
C TYR A 172 -20.30 3.07 -14.20
N LEU A 173 -19.22 3.28 -13.42
CA LEU A 173 -17.99 3.88 -13.92
C LEU A 173 -17.40 3.02 -15.05
N GLY A 174 -17.23 1.71 -14.83
CA GLY A 174 -16.64 0.80 -15.79
C GLY A 174 -17.46 0.67 -17.09
N GLU A 175 -18.80 0.65 -17.01
CA GLU A 175 -19.69 0.66 -18.16
C GLU A 175 -19.47 1.92 -19.02
N ARG A 176 -19.47 3.09 -18.38
CA ARG A 176 -19.38 4.39 -19.08
C ARG A 176 -18.01 4.69 -19.65
N THR A 177 -16.95 4.32 -18.94
CA THR A 177 -15.55 4.52 -19.36
C THR A 177 -15.02 3.39 -20.23
N ARG A 178 -15.78 2.32 -20.41
CA ARG A 178 -15.37 1.11 -21.13
C ARG A 178 -14.11 0.47 -20.54
N GLY A 179 -13.99 0.42 -19.21
CA GLY A 179 -12.86 -0.18 -18.50
C GLY A 179 -11.81 0.83 -18.04
N ARG A 180 -10.55 0.44 -18.05
CA ARG A 180 -9.39 1.24 -17.61
C ARG A 180 -9.46 1.69 -16.15
N VAL A 181 -10.13 0.91 -15.30
CA VAL A 181 -10.38 1.23 -13.89
C VAL A 181 -9.54 0.36 -12.98
N LEU A 182 -8.83 0.98 -12.05
CA LEU A 182 -8.13 0.33 -10.94
C LEU A 182 -8.87 0.64 -9.63
N GLY A 183 -9.43 -0.38 -9.00
CA GLY A 183 -10.02 -0.31 -7.68
C GLY A 183 -9.03 -0.70 -6.58
N LEU A 184 -8.76 0.21 -5.66
CA LEU A 184 -7.85 0.03 -4.54
C LEU A 184 -8.60 -0.24 -3.25
N PHE A 185 -8.33 -1.40 -2.66
CA PHE A 185 -8.94 -1.91 -1.44
C PHE A 185 -7.88 -2.23 -0.38
N THR A 186 -8.33 -2.51 0.84
CA THR A 186 -7.47 -2.89 1.97
C THR A 186 -7.73 -4.32 2.47
N ASN A 187 -8.64 -5.06 1.82
CA ASN A 187 -9.06 -6.38 2.27
C ASN A 187 -9.30 -7.31 1.07
N SER A 188 -8.53 -8.39 0.99
CA SER A 188 -8.60 -9.37 -0.10
C SER A 188 -9.92 -10.15 -0.14
N ALA A 189 -10.56 -10.38 1.01
CA ALA A 189 -11.85 -11.04 1.06
C ALA A 189 -12.96 -10.18 0.44
N LEU A 190 -12.90 -8.85 0.64
CA LEU A 190 -13.82 -7.90 -0.01
C LEU A 190 -13.61 -7.88 -1.53
N VAL A 191 -12.35 -7.81 -1.97
CA VAL A 191 -11.99 -7.85 -3.39
C VAL A 191 -12.52 -9.11 -4.07
N LYS A 192 -12.34 -10.27 -3.42
CA LYS A 192 -12.88 -11.54 -3.92
C LYS A 192 -14.41 -11.49 -4.00
N ARG A 193 -15.09 -11.08 -2.92
CA ARG A 193 -16.58 -11.02 -2.86
C ARG A 193 -17.15 -10.11 -3.95
N ILE A 194 -16.61 -8.90 -4.11
CA ILE A 194 -17.03 -7.94 -5.13
C ILE A 194 -16.72 -8.49 -6.53
N GLY A 195 -15.52 -9.06 -6.73
CA GLY A 195 -15.10 -9.64 -8.00
C GLY A 195 -16.03 -10.76 -8.47
N GLU A 196 -16.39 -11.69 -7.59
CA GLU A 196 -17.32 -12.79 -7.89
C GLU A 196 -18.74 -12.28 -8.24
N ARG A 197 -19.23 -11.25 -7.54
CA ARG A 197 -20.59 -10.69 -7.77
C ARG A 197 -20.67 -9.83 -9.03
N LEU A 198 -19.65 -9.04 -9.33
CA LEU A 198 -19.64 -8.14 -10.48
C LEU A 198 -19.19 -8.79 -11.80
N SER A 199 -18.37 -9.84 -11.74
CA SER A 199 -17.83 -10.47 -12.95
C SER A 199 -18.89 -10.89 -13.97
N PRO A 200 -20.03 -11.51 -13.59
CA PRO A 200 -21.11 -11.81 -14.54
C PRO A 200 -21.72 -10.57 -15.16
N LYS A 201 -21.91 -9.49 -14.39
CA LYS A 201 -22.50 -8.23 -14.86
C LYS A 201 -21.58 -7.56 -15.91
N PHE A 202 -20.28 -7.47 -15.63
CA PHE A 202 -19.32 -6.90 -16.58
C PHE A 202 -19.19 -7.74 -17.85
N ARG A 203 -19.18 -9.06 -17.73
CA ARG A 203 -19.14 -9.97 -18.89
C ARG A 203 -20.34 -9.76 -19.80
N ALA A 204 -21.54 -9.52 -19.25
CA ALA A 204 -22.76 -9.29 -20.01
C ALA A 204 -22.70 -8.04 -20.90
N ILE A 205 -21.86 -7.06 -20.56
CA ILE A 205 -21.66 -5.83 -21.33
C ILE A 205 -20.32 -5.80 -22.11
N GLY A 206 -19.64 -6.97 -22.20
CA GLY A 206 -18.41 -7.13 -22.96
C GLY A 206 -17.16 -6.60 -22.25
N LEU A 207 -17.19 -6.37 -20.94
CA LEU A 207 -16.05 -5.93 -20.14
C LEU A 207 -15.49 -7.08 -19.29
N GLN A 208 -14.20 -7.04 -18.99
CA GLN A 208 -13.54 -8.01 -18.15
C GLN A 208 -13.28 -7.42 -16.76
N LEU A 209 -13.76 -8.10 -15.72
CA LEU A 209 -13.38 -7.79 -14.34
C LEU A 209 -12.30 -8.77 -13.89
N LEU A 210 -11.19 -8.21 -13.45
CA LEU A 210 -10.04 -8.91 -12.90
C LEU A 210 -9.90 -8.55 -11.42
N TRP A 211 -9.43 -9.48 -10.60
CA TRP A 211 -9.16 -9.17 -9.19
C TRP A 211 -8.01 -9.99 -8.64
N GLN A 212 -7.33 -9.44 -7.67
CA GLN A 212 -6.25 -10.13 -6.97
C GLN A 212 -6.77 -11.38 -6.24
N GLY A 213 -6.17 -12.53 -6.54
CA GLY A 213 -6.59 -13.83 -6.01
C GLY A 213 -7.73 -14.46 -6.80
N MET A 214 -7.97 -14.02 -8.04
CA MET A 214 -8.91 -14.65 -8.96
C MET A 214 -8.51 -16.11 -9.20
N PRO A 215 -9.46 -17.08 -9.11
CA PRO A 215 -9.15 -18.48 -9.32
C PRO A 215 -8.51 -18.76 -10.67
N GLY A 216 -7.46 -19.57 -10.68
CA GLY A 216 -6.77 -19.98 -11.91
C GLY A 216 -5.77 -18.96 -12.49
N LEU A 217 -5.62 -17.78 -11.90
CA LEU A 217 -4.65 -16.77 -12.33
C LEU A 217 -3.68 -16.39 -11.21
N SER A 218 -2.41 -16.33 -11.52
CA SER A 218 -1.41 -15.69 -10.67
C SER A 218 -1.59 -14.17 -10.68
N LYS A 219 -0.98 -13.48 -9.71
CA LYS A 219 -0.99 -12.01 -9.66
C LYS A 219 -0.37 -11.40 -10.92
N GLU A 220 0.70 -12.00 -11.40
CA GLU A 220 1.43 -11.59 -12.61
C GLU A 220 0.58 -11.74 -13.86
N GLU A 221 -0.20 -12.80 -13.95
CA GLU A 221 -1.16 -13.02 -15.05
C GLU A 221 -2.31 -12.03 -15.02
N VAL A 222 -2.87 -11.75 -13.84
CA VAL A 222 -3.90 -10.71 -13.65
C VAL A 222 -3.39 -9.35 -14.12
N MET A 223 -2.17 -8.96 -13.71
CA MET A 223 -1.55 -7.70 -14.14
C MET A 223 -1.30 -7.66 -15.66
N ARG A 224 -0.78 -8.75 -16.23
CA ARG A 224 -0.51 -8.85 -17.66
C ARG A 224 -1.80 -8.73 -18.48
N THR A 225 -2.87 -9.40 -18.03
CA THR A 225 -4.18 -9.35 -18.69
C THR A 225 -4.76 -7.94 -18.64
N PHE A 226 -4.70 -7.27 -17.49
CA PHE A 226 -5.16 -5.88 -17.36
C PHE A 226 -4.39 -4.92 -18.28
N LYS A 227 -3.06 -5.08 -18.39
CA LYS A 227 -2.24 -4.28 -19.30
C LYS A 227 -2.57 -4.52 -20.77
N ALA A 228 -2.93 -5.73 -21.14
CA ALA A 228 -3.22 -6.10 -22.52
C ALA A 228 -4.66 -5.78 -22.93
N ASN A 229 -5.58 -5.63 -21.99
CA ASN A 229 -7.00 -5.41 -22.26
C ASN A 229 -7.49 -4.11 -21.62
N HIS A 230 -7.64 -3.06 -22.40
CA HIS A 230 -8.15 -1.77 -21.96
C HIS A 230 -9.64 -1.82 -21.55
N GLU A 231 -10.41 -2.77 -22.11
CA GLU A 231 -11.81 -3.00 -21.70
C GLU A 231 -11.91 -3.88 -20.45
N SER A 232 -11.11 -3.53 -19.43
CA SER A 232 -11.06 -4.26 -18.19
C SER A 232 -11.03 -3.36 -16.96
N ILE A 233 -11.50 -3.94 -15.87
CA ILE A 233 -11.47 -3.36 -14.51
C ILE A 233 -10.60 -4.27 -13.66
N LEU A 234 -9.75 -3.70 -12.79
CA LEU A 234 -8.89 -4.44 -11.88
C LEU A 234 -9.18 -4.03 -10.43
N LEU A 235 -9.46 -5.02 -9.57
CA LEU A 235 -9.58 -4.80 -8.12
C LEU A 235 -8.36 -5.39 -7.41
N GLY A 236 -7.70 -4.59 -6.59
CA GLY A 236 -6.48 -5.01 -5.90
C GLY A 236 -6.32 -4.50 -4.48
N VAL A 237 -5.45 -5.16 -3.73
CA VAL A 237 -5.01 -4.77 -2.39
C VAL A 237 -3.48 -4.69 -2.36
N ASP A 238 -2.91 -4.23 -1.26
CA ASP A 238 -1.47 -4.22 -0.97
C ASP A 238 -0.57 -3.84 -2.17
N THR A 239 -0.09 -4.83 -2.91
CA THR A 239 0.86 -4.62 -4.02
C THR A 239 0.31 -3.78 -5.16
N PHE A 240 -1.00 -3.61 -5.28
CA PHE A 240 -1.61 -2.72 -6.27
C PHE A 240 -1.61 -1.25 -5.83
N TRP A 241 -1.45 -1.00 -4.55
CA TRP A 241 -1.17 0.35 -4.05
C TRP A 241 0.26 0.79 -4.38
N TYR A 242 1.23 -0.16 -4.31
CA TYR A 242 2.64 0.09 -4.61
C TYR A 242 3.23 -1.09 -5.39
N GLY A 243 4.18 -0.85 -6.27
CA GLY A 243 4.89 -1.94 -6.97
C GLY A 243 4.28 -2.44 -8.28
N VAL A 244 3.24 -1.77 -8.81
CA VAL A 244 2.72 -2.00 -10.16
C VAL A 244 2.83 -0.75 -11.00
N ASP A 245 3.01 -0.94 -12.29
CA ASP A 245 3.07 0.13 -13.27
C ASP A 245 2.07 -0.13 -14.40
N PHE A 246 1.18 0.85 -14.64
CA PHE A 246 0.15 0.80 -15.68
C PHE A 246 0.29 2.05 -16.56
N PRO A 247 1.20 2.05 -17.54
CA PRO A 247 1.49 3.23 -18.33
C PRO A 247 0.36 3.58 -19.29
N GLY A 248 0.22 4.87 -19.56
CA GLY A 248 -0.68 5.41 -20.58
C GLY A 248 -2.14 5.06 -20.32
N THR A 249 -2.87 4.79 -21.38
CA THR A 249 -4.31 4.50 -21.35
C THR A 249 -4.70 3.17 -20.71
N THR A 250 -3.75 2.43 -20.13
CA THR A 250 -4.04 1.18 -19.42
C THR A 250 -4.88 1.42 -18.17
N CYS A 251 -4.63 2.52 -17.44
CA CYS A 251 -5.34 2.89 -16.23
C CYS A 251 -5.63 4.40 -16.25
N GLU A 252 -6.87 4.76 -16.53
CA GLU A 252 -7.34 6.15 -16.56
C GLU A 252 -8.20 6.52 -15.34
N HIS A 253 -8.64 5.52 -14.56
CA HIS A 253 -9.49 5.74 -13.40
C HIS A 253 -8.98 4.97 -12.18
N ILE A 254 -8.67 5.67 -11.11
CA ILE A 254 -8.34 5.07 -9.81
C ILE A 254 -9.50 5.30 -8.86
N VAL A 255 -9.98 4.23 -8.25
CA VAL A 255 -11.05 4.29 -7.25
C VAL A 255 -10.52 3.79 -5.92
N ILE A 256 -10.44 4.67 -4.93
CA ILE A 256 -10.09 4.35 -3.56
C ILE A 256 -11.38 4.05 -2.81
N ALA A 257 -11.71 2.77 -2.71
CA ALA A 257 -12.94 2.31 -2.07
C ALA A 257 -12.93 2.51 -0.55
N LYS A 258 -11.75 2.52 0.04
CA LYS A 258 -11.54 2.69 1.48
C LYS A 258 -10.15 3.25 1.75
N LEU A 259 -10.03 4.13 2.73
CA LEU A 259 -8.73 4.67 3.18
C LEU A 259 -7.79 3.53 3.58
N PRO A 260 -6.50 3.59 3.21
CA PRO A 260 -5.54 2.49 3.33
C PRO A 260 -4.99 2.30 4.76
N TYR A 261 -5.88 2.30 5.74
CA TYR A 261 -5.53 1.88 7.08
C TYR A 261 -5.30 0.38 7.12
N GLY A 262 -4.16 -0.05 7.62
CA GLY A 262 -3.88 -1.47 7.89
C GLY A 262 -4.87 -2.05 8.90
N ALA A 263 -5.17 -3.34 8.78
CA ALA A 263 -5.92 -4.04 9.82
C ALA A 263 -5.07 -4.08 11.10
N PRO A 264 -5.66 -3.82 12.29
CA PRO A 264 -4.96 -4.02 13.55
C PRO A 264 -4.49 -5.47 13.70
N ASP A 265 -3.22 -5.64 14.03
CA ASP A 265 -2.61 -6.94 14.30
C ASP A 265 -1.90 -6.96 15.67
N ARG A 266 -1.41 -8.13 16.06
CA ARG A 266 -0.70 -8.29 17.34
C ARG A 266 0.56 -7.45 17.43
N TYR A 267 1.26 -7.29 16.30
CA TYR A 267 2.47 -6.48 16.23
C TYR A 267 2.17 -4.99 16.47
N MET A 268 1.09 -4.48 15.86
CA MET A 268 0.64 -3.11 16.11
C MET A 268 0.27 -2.90 17.57
N TYR A 269 -0.44 -3.83 18.21
CA TYR A 269 -0.78 -3.73 19.62
C TYR A 269 0.46 -3.78 20.54
N ALA A 270 1.46 -4.57 20.20
CA ALA A 270 2.73 -4.59 20.91
C ALA A 270 3.48 -3.25 20.79
N GLN A 271 3.49 -2.64 19.59
CA GLN A 271 4.02 -1.29 19.40
C GLN A 271 3.25 -0.23 20.22
N GLN A 272 1.92 -0.35 20.26
CA GLN A 272 1.09 0.56 21.08
C GLN A 272 1.37 0.40 22.58
N ALA A 273 1.57 -0.82 23.05
CA ALA A 273 1.92 -1.07 24.45
C ALA A 273 3.25 -0.41 24.83
N ARG A 274 4.24 -0.39 23.92
CA ARG A 274 5.55 0.21 24.15
C ARG A 274 5.54 1.74 24.04
N LEU A 275 4.89 2.30 23.02
CA LEU A 275 4.93 3.73 22.69
C LEU A 275 3.75 4.52 23.24
N GLY A 276 2.66 3.85 23.61
CA GLY A 276 1.36 4.47 23.80
C GLY A 276 0.61 4.67 22.46
N TYR A 277 -0.71 4.63 22.52
CA TYR A 277 -1.59 4.70 21.35
C TYR A 277 -1.34 5.93 20.47
N GLY A 278 -1.26 7.12 21.09
CA GLY A 278 -1.13 8.38 20.36
C GLY A 278 0.19 8.48 19.57
N ILE A 279 1.30 8.08 20.20
CA ILE A 279 2.62 8.09 19.56
C ILE A 279 2.65 7.08 18.42
N GLN A 280 2.31 5.82 18.68
CA GLN A 280 2.31 4.77 17.68
C GLN A 280 1.42 5.14 16.48
N ARG A 281 0.21 5.66 16.74
CA ARG A 281 -0.71 6.10 15.69
C ARG A 281 -0.09 7.19 14.81
N ASN A 282 0.50 8.22 15.42
CA ASN A 282 0.96 9.41 14.71
C ASN A 282 2.34 9.24 14.06
N THR A 283 3.21 8.38 14.60
CA THR A 283 4.59 8.21 14.10
C THR A 283 4.77 6.98 13.21
N ILE A 284 3.90 5.98 13.31
CA ILE A 284 4.03 4.73 12.56
C ILE A 284 2.80 4.46 11.69
N TYR A 285 1.62 4.37 12.32
CA TYR A 285 0.42 3.86 11.65
C TYR A 285 -0.14 4.83 10.61
N LEU A 286 -0.34 6.10 10.99
CA LEU A 286 -0.86 7.13 10.09
C LEU A 286 0.13 7.47 8.96
N PRO A 287 1.43 7.71 9.21
CA PRO A 287 2.39 7.96 8.12
C PRO A 287 2.44 6.82 7.09
N LYS A 288 2.37 5.56 7.53
CA LYS A 288 2.31 4.41 6.62
C LYS A 288 1.06 4.44 5.74
N ALA A 289 -0.11 4.77 6.32
CA ALA A 289 -1.35 4.88 5.57
C ALA A 289 -1.32 6.05 4.57
N LEU A 290 -0.77 7.21 4.97
CA LEU A 290 -0.62 8.38 4.10
C LEU A 290 0.34 8.10 2.92
N ALA A 291 1.48 7.47 3.19
CA ALA A 291 2.42 7.06 2.14
C ALA A 291 1.77 6.09 1.15
N MET A 292 1.01 5.12 1.65
CA MET A 292 0.26 4.16 0.81
C MET A 292 -0.78 4.86 -0.06
N PHE A 293 -1.54 5.79 0.52
CA PHE A 293 -2.52 6.59 -0.22
C PHE A 293 -1.88 7.40 -1.33
N ARG A 294 -0.80 8.14 -1.02
CA ARG A 294 -0.05 8.93 -1.99
C ARG A 294 0.51 8.07 -3.12
N GLN A 295 1.04 6.88 -2.80
CA GLN A 295 1.51 5.93 -3.81
C GLN A 295 0.37 5.43 -4.71
N GLY A 296 -0.82 5.16 -4.13
CA GLY A 296 -2.01 4.79 -4.88
C GLY A 296 -2.45 5.89 -5.85
N CYS A 297 -2.52 7.13 -5.39
CA CYS A 297 -2.83 8.30 -6.22
C CYS A 297 -1.79 8.50 -7.33
N GLY A 298 -0.51 8.31 -7.03
CA GLY A 298 0.59 8.42 -7.99
C GLY A 298 0.61 7.34 -9.08
N ARG A 299 -0.38 6.44 -9.13
CA ARG A 299 -0.51 5.45 -10.22
C ARG A 299 -1.15 5.99 -11.49
N LEU A 300 -1.84 7.13 -11.40
CA LEU A 300 -2.58 7.69 -12.51
C LEU A 300 -1.68 8.41 -13.51
N LEU A 301 -0.91 9.38 -13.05
CA LEU A 301 -0.08 10.22 -13.92
C LEU A 301 1.36 9.69 -13.91
N ARG A 302 1.85 9.25 -15.07
CA ARG A 302 3.18 8.67 -15.31
C ARG A 302 3.95 9.37 -16.41
N SER A 303 3.21 10.00 -17.32
CA SER A 303 3.73 10.77 -18.45
C SER A 303 2.95 12.07 -18.59
N GLU A 304 3.46 12.98 -19.42
CA GLU A 304 2.79 14.26 -19.73
C GLU A 304 1.46 14.06 -20.45
N ASP A 305 1.29 12.94 -21.16
CA ASP A 305 0.10 12.62 -21.93
C ASP A 305 -0.97 11.90 -21.12
N ASP A 306 -0.65 11.46 -19.88
CA ASP A 306 -1.61 10.75 -19.04
C ASP A 306 -2.69 11.71 -18.53
N ARG A 307 -3.92 11.19 -18.53
CA ARG A 307 -5.08 11.90 -17.98
C ARG A 307 -6.04 10.91 -17.32
N GLY A 308 -6.92 11.40 -16.46
CA GLY A 308 -7.90 10.52 -15.87
C GLY A 308 -8.53 11.05 -14.58
N SER A 309 -9.00 10.14 -13.73
CA SER A 309 -9.64 10.50 -12.46
C SER A 309 -9.14 9.68 -11.29
N ILE A 310 -9.14 10.30 -10.12
CA ILE A 310 -9.01 9.62 -8.82
C ILE A 310 -10.26 9.89 -8.02
N THR A 311 -10.97 8.85 -7.61
CA THR A 311 -12.17 8.98 -6.77
C THR A 311 -11.96 8.34 -5.41
N ILE A 312 -12.34 9.05 -4.36
CA ILE A 312 -12.31 8.59 -2.98
C ILE A 312 -13.75 8.36 -2.53
N LEU A 313 -14.11 7.10 -2.29
CA LEU A 313 -15.44 6.67 -1.86
C LEU A 313 -15.55 6.47 -0.34
N ASP A 314 -14.56 6.92 0.40
CA ASP A 314 -14.55 6.84 1.86
C ASP A 314 -14.73 8.24 2.46
N LYS A 315 -15.95 8.57 2.82
CA LYS A 315 -16.28 9.91 3.33
C LYS A 315 -15.57 10.30 4.63
N ARG A 316 -14.94 9.34 5.32
CA ARG A 316 -14.12 9.66 6.50
C ARG A 316 -12.99 10.63 6.16
N VAL A 317 -12.57 10.67 4.90
CA VAL A 317 -11.56 11.64 4.44
C VAL A 317 -11.98 13.09 4.67
N LEU A 318 -13.26 13.35 4.76
CA LEU A 318 -13.83 14.68 5.06
C LEU A 318 -13.94 14.97 6.57
N ASP A 319 -13.74 13.95 7.40
CA ASP A 319 -13.71 14.08 8.85
C ASP A 319 -12.35 14.69 9.28
N GLY A 320 -12.36 15.65 10.20
CA GLY A 320 -11.17 16.33 10.69
C GLY A 320 -10.09 15.39 11.24
N GLN A 321 -10.47 14.18 11.72
CA GLN A 321 -9.52 13.17 12.17
C GLN A 321 -8.77 12.48 11.02
N HIS A 322 -9.33 12.49 9.81
CA HIS A 322 -8.82 11.82 8.62
C HIS A 322 -8.50 12.79 7.47
N ALA A 323 -8.67 14.09 7.68
CA ALA A 323 -8.43 15.13 6.66
C ALA A 323 -7.00 15.12 6.10
N ASN A 324 -6.05 14.57 6.84
CA ASN A 324 -4.65 14.42 6.41
C ASN A 324 -4.46 13.69 5.08
N PHE A 325 -5.40 12.83 4.69
CA PHE A 325 -5.32 12.16 3.39
C PHE A 325 -5.54 13.10 2.21
N LEU A 326 -6.29 14.15 2.41
CA LEU A 326 -6.52 15.16 1.38
C LEU A 326 -5.26 16.00 1.11
N GLU A 327 -4.43 16.20 2.15
CA GLU A 327 -3.13 16.84 2.02
C GLU A 327 -2.13 16.04 1.15
N GLU A 328 -2.39 14.74 0.99
CA GLU A 328 -1.56 13.84 0.18
C GLU A 328 -2.03 13.72 -1.27
N LEU A 329 -3.15 14.36 -1.66
CA LEU A 329 -3.52 14.47 -3.05
C LEU A 329 -2.48 15.30 -3.81
N PRO A 330 -2.21 15.02 -5.08
CA PRO A 330 -1.33 15.83 -5.90
C PRO A 330 -1.74 17.30 -5.87
N GLY A 331 -0.82 18.17 -5.40
CA GLY A 331 -1.08 19.59 -5.22
C GLY A 331 -1.35 20.04 -3.77
N GLY A 332 -1.68 19.10 -2.88
CA GLY A 332 -1.89 19.39 -1.45
C GLY A 332 -3.14 20.21 -1.13
N ILE A 333 -3.29 20.64 0.12
CA ILE A 333 -4.43 21.44 0.62
C ILE A 333 -4.53 22.83 -0.03
N ASP A 334 -3.40 23.46 -0.30
CA ASP A 334 -3.37 24.81 -0.85
C ASP A 334 -3.98 24.92 -2.27
N GLU A 335 -4.31 23.76 -2.86
CA GLU A 335 -4.88 23.66 -4.19
C GLU A 335 -6.38 23.23 -4.21
N TRP A 336 -7.06 23.26 -3.06
CA TRP A 336 -8.48 22.89 -2.97
C TRP A 336 -9.45 23.75 -3.80
N ASP A 337 -9.02 24.95 -4.16
CA ASP A 337 -9.77 25.85 -5.03
C ASP A 337 -9.52 25.57 -6.52
N LYS A 338 -8.69 24.58 -6.85
CA LYS A 338 -8.47 24.21 -8.24
C LYS A 338 -9.70 23.54 -8.84
N PRO A 339 -10.03 23.87 -10.10
CA PRO A 339 -11.26 23.36 -10.75
C PRO A 339 -11.24 21.85 -10.99
N ASN A 340 -10.09 21.19 -10.82
CA ASN A 340 -9.96 19.75 -10.98
C ASN A 340 -10.13 18.98 -9.65
N ILE A 341 -10.36 19.65 -8.52
CA ILE A 341 -10.70 19.00 -7.25
C ILE A 341 -12.19 19.21 -6.97
N VAL A 342 -12.94 18.10 -6.96
CA VAL A 342 -14.40 18.09 -6.81
C VAL A 342 -14.77 17.43 -5.50
N ARG A 343 -15.52 18.15 -4.66
CA ARG A 343 -16.20 17.64 -3.47
C ARG A 343 -17.68 17.78 -3.68
N ALA A 344 -18.35 16.67 -3.91
CA ALA A 344 -19.76 16.68 -4.30
C ALA A 344 -20.42 15.31 -4.01
N SER A 345 -21.69 15.18 -4.35
CA SER A 345 -22.35 13.88 -4.36
C SER A 345 -21.66 12.89 -5.32
N THR A 346 -21.85 11.61 -5.12
CA THR A 346 -21.33 10.56 -5.99
C THR A 346 -21.70 10.76 -7.44
N ASP A 347 -22.96 11.12 -7.70
CA ASP A 347 -23.47 11.35 -9.06
C ASP A 347 -22.83 12.58 -9.70
N GLU A 348 -22.66 13.68 -8.98
CA GLU A 348 -21.98 14.88 -9.47
C GLU A 348 -20.49 14.61 -9.72
N CYS A 349 -19.81 13.86 -8.84
CA CYS A 349 -18.44 13.41 -9.06
C CYS A 349 -18.30 12.64 -10.38
N LEU A 350 -19.21 11.70 -10.66
CA LEU A 350 -19.23 10.96 -11.91
C LEU A 350 -19.47 11.87 -13.13
N GLN A 351 -20.37 12.85 -13.02
CA GLN A 351 -20.57 13.84 -14.09
C GLN A 351 -19.30 14.63 -14.42
N HIS A 352 -18.62 15.10 -13.38
CA HIS A 352 -17.36 15.79 -13.54
C HIS A 352 -16.29 14.92 -14.18
N ILE A 353 -16.19 13.64 -13.80
CA ILE A 353 -15.27 12.68 -14.41
C ILE A 353 -15.60 12.52 -15.90
N PHE A 354 -16.85 12.26 -16.24
CA PHE A 354 -17.24 12.07 -17.66
C PHE A 354 -17.00 13.32 -18.49
N LYS A 355 -17.32 14.49 -17.96
CA LYS A 355 -16.99 15.76 -18.64
C LYS A 355 -15.49 15.94 -18.85
N HIS A 356 -14.66 15.67 -17.83
CA HIS A 356 -13.21 15.75 -17.92
C HIS A 356 -12.63 14.79 -18.97
N MET A 357 -13.21 13.59 -19.09
CA MET A 357 -12.82 12.57 -20.07
C MET A 357 -13.46 12.79 -21.45
N GLY A 358 -14.27 13.83 -21.65
CA GLY A 358 -14.96 14.10 -22.91
C GLY A 358 -16.09 13.11 -23.24
N LEU A 359 -16.59 12.40 -22.22
CA LEU A 359 -17.73 11.50 -22.35
C LEU A 359 -19.03 12.27 -22.21
N LYS A 360 -20.09 11.86 -22.92
CA LYS A 360 -21.43 12.47 -22.77
C LYS A 360 -21.96 12.18 -21.37
N ALA A 361 -22.37 13.24 -20.69
CA ALA A 361 -22.93 13.19 -19.34
C ALA A 361 -24.44 12.89 -19.37
N ASP A 362 -24.88 11.80 -20.00
CA ASP A 362 -26.27 11.33 -19.89
C ASP A 362 -26.45 10.65 -18.53
N VAL A 363 -26.49 11.47 -17.50
CA VAL A 363 -26.78 11.01 -16.14
C VAL A 363 -28.29 11.17 -15.92
N GLU A 364 -29.08 10.16 -16.26
CA GLU A 364 -30.28 9.92 -15.45
C GLU A 364 -29.82 9.82 -14.00
N ARG A 365 -30.37 10.68 -13.12
CA ARG A 365 -30.06 10.63 -11.68
C ARG A 365 -30.39 9.24 -11.15
N ARG A 366 -29.41 8.36 -11.10
CA ARG A 366 -29.58 6.97 -10.62
C ARG A 366 -29.53 6.86 -9.10
N GLY A 367 -29.36 7.99 -8.40
CA GLY A 367 -29.42 8.05 -6.94
C GLY A 367 -28.41 7.12 -6.25
N LEU A 368 -27.18 7.02 -6.78
CA LEU A 368 -26.17 6.12 -6.23
C LEU A 368 -25.83 6.40 -4.75
N GLY A 369 -25.99 7.65 -4.31
CA GLY A 369 -25.76 8.05 -2.92
C GLY A 369 -27.01 8.18 -2.04
N SER A 370 -28.23 8.25 -2.61
CA SER A 370 -29.44 8.64 -1.86
C SER A 370 -30.52 7.56 -1.70
N SER A 371 -30.28 6.32 -2.11
CA SER A 371 -31.33 5.27 -2.04
C SER A 371 -31.47 4.59 -0.68
N PHE A 372 -30.93 5.17 0.40
CA PHE A 372 -31.03 4.59 1.74
C PHE A 372 -31.45 5.65 2.78
N THR A 373 -32.67 6.14 2.67
CA THR A 373 -33.44 6.70 3.81
C THR A 373 -34.60 5.79 4.12
#